data_b5679b77e90e7eb229a628d341579345
#
_entry.id   b5679b77e90e7eb229a628d341579345
#
_cell.length_a   1.000
_cell.length_b   1.000
_cell.length_c   1.000
_cell.angle_alpha   90.00
_cell.angle_beta   90.00
_cell.angle_gamma   90.00
#
_symmetry.space_group_name_H-M   'P 1'
#
loop_
_entity.id
_entity.type
_entity.pdbx_description
1 polymer ?
#
loop_
_entity_poly.entity_id
_entity_poly.type
_entity_poly.pdbx_seq_one_letter_code
_entity_poly.pdbx_strand_id
1 'polypeptide(L)'
;MVKLNMLSRNFAHDKGSTANKAPKLVEWCFNSYDNPISVYLDNDLFKGIEDHKNDGGLKKKFLWVIESRKFDGGAIENIKNNLDSVLATFEQIWTHNDDLLSLHPKFKWTPAYGSYIKEFGIHPKSKIASMITSNKRWTRQHEIRHDFAMANKDRIDVYGRGISEIPNKEVGLKDYMFSFAVENDTYDTYFTEKILDCFATGTIPVYMGTKKVVDYFNSDGIIFFDGTFDLSLLTEELYFSKMEAIKDNYERVQKYSVLDDWIFENYLIEYV
;
A
#
# COMPACT_ATOMS: atom_id res chain seq x y z
N MET A 1 12.22 -6.52 -19.17
CA MET A 1 11.00 -6.85 -18.45
C MET A 1 10.71 -8.33 -18.58
N VAL A 2 10.41 -8.98 -17.48
CA VAL A 2 9.98 -10.38 -17.47
C VAL A 2 8.47 -10.45 -17.66
N LYS A 3 8.02 -11.34 -18.56
CA LYS A 3 6.59 -11.55 -18.82
C LYS A 3 6.03 -12.56 -17.85
N LEU A 4 4.97 -12.18 -17.13
CA LEU A 4 4.27 -13.02 -16.15
C LEU A 4 2.77 -13.04 -16.49
N ASN A 5 2.13 -14.19 -16.29
CA ASN A 5 0.67 -14.28 -16.46
C ASN A 5 -0.01 -13.67 -15.23
N MET A 6 -0.98 -12.80 -15.46
CA MET A 6 -1.92 -12.34 -14.44
C MET A 6 -3.29 -12.96 -14.74
N LEU A 7 -3.67 -13.95 -13.96
CA LEU A 7 -4.89 -14.76 -14.21
C LEU A 7 -6.08 -14.33 -13.36
N SER A 8 -6.00 -13.14 -12.83
CA SER A 8 -7.06 -12.48 -12.07
C SER A 8 -7.70 -11.36 -12.86
N ARG A 9 -8.83 -10.87 -12.33
CA ARG A 9 -9.43 -9.63 -12.81
C ARG A 9 -8.41 -8.50 -12.73
N ASN A 10 -8.52 -7.54 -13.62
CA ASN A 10 -7.59 -6.42 -13.76
C ASN A 10 -7.23 -5.79 -12.41
N PHE A 11 -5.96 -5.41 -12.27
CA PHE A 11 -5.59 -4.43 -11.27
C PHE A 11 -6.49 -3.18 -11.40
N ALA A 12 -6.69 -2.47 -10.31
CA ALA A 12 -7.39 -1.18 -10.35
C ALA A 12 -6.69 -0.13 -11.24
N HIS A 13 -5.46 -0.44 -11.71
CA HIS A 13 -4.58 0.42 -12.51
C HIS A 13 -4.12 -0.32 -13.76
N ASP A 14 -4.11 0.35 -14.91
CA ASP A 14 -3.99 -0.25 -16.26
C ASP A 14 -2.79 -1.17 -16.51
N LYS A 15 -1.65 -0.96 -15.83
CA LYS A 15 -0.40 -1.65 -16.17
C LYS A 15 0.22 -2.41 -15.01
N GLY A 16 -0.25 -2.18 -13.79
CA GLY A 16 0.29 -2.79 -12.58
C GLY A 16 -0.54 -2.45 -11.35
N SER A 17 -0.03 -2.84 -10.19
CA SER A 17 -0.70 -2.64 -8.91
C SER A 17 -0.58 -1.22 -8.35
N THR A 18 0.38 -0.45 -8.85
CA THR A 18 0.67 0.90 -8.36
C THR A 18 0.05 1.97 -9.26
N ALA A 19 -0.76 2.86 -8.69
CA ALA A 19 -1.37 3.95 -9.44
C ALA A 19 -0.31 4.89 -10.05
N ASN A 20 -0.60 5.36 -11.26
CA ASN A 20 0.20 6.36 -12.00
C ASN A 20 1.61 5.90 -12.40
N LYS A 21 2.01 4.66 -12.13
CA LYS A 21 3.31 4.11 -12.47
C LYS A 21 3.18 2.73 -13.11
N ALA A 22 3.90 2.52 -14.21
CA ALA A 22 4.05 1.21 -14.80
C ALA A 22 5.26 0.49 -14.18
N PRO A 23 5.19 -0.84 -13.97
CA PRO A 23 6.35 -1.65 -13.63
C PRO A 23 7.45 -1.52 -14.69
N LYS A 24 8.71 -1.62 -14.26
CA LYS A 24 9.89 -1.59 -15.13
C LYS A 24 10.52 -2.96 -15.30
N LEU A 25 10.34 -3.84 -14.32
CA LEU A 25 10.94 -5.17 -14.29
C LEU A 25 9.97 -6.25 -14.75
N VAL A 26 8.66 -6.03 -14.57
CA VAL A 26 7.58 -6.97 -14.89
C VAL A 26 6.67 -6.42 -15.98
N GLU A 27 6.24 -7.29 -16.90
CA GLU A 27 5.15 -7.06 -17.84
C GLU A 27 4.02 -8.06 -17.53
N TRP A 28 2.87 -7.57 -17.09
CA TRP A 28 1.71 -8.42 -16.80
C TRP A 28 0.95 -8.77 -18.07
N CYS A 29 0.90 -10.07 -18.40
CA CYS A 29 0.11 -10.63 -19.48
C CYS A 29 -1.24 -11.09 -18.92
N PHE A 30 -2.26 -10.22 -19.02
CA PHE A 30 -3.58 -10.49 -18.46
C PHE A 30 -4.31 -11.60 -19.22
N ASN A 31 -4.92 -12.53 -18.47
CA ASN A 31 -5.66 -13.67 -18.98
C ASN A 31 -4.87 -14.55 -19.96
N SER A 32 -3.54 -14.51 -19.93
CA SER A 32 -2.65 -15.35 -20.72
C SER A 32 -2.11 -16.51 -19.87
N TYR A 33 -1.86 -17.63 -20.53
CA TYR A 33 -1.18 -18.81 -20.00
C TYR A 33 0.16 -19.06 -20.68
N ASP A 34 0.68 -18.11 -21.48
CA ASP A 34 1.84 -18.33 -22.35
C ASP A 34 3.18 -18.36 -21.58
N ASN A 35 3.20 -17.79 -20.38
CA ASN A 35 4.42 -17.69 -19.58
C ASN A 35 4.51 -18.82 -18.52
N PRO A 36 5.72 -19.16 -18.04
CA PRO A 36 5.92 -20.25 -17.07
C PRO A 36 5.42 -19.92 -15.66
N ILE A 37 5.24 -18.64 -15.36
CA ILE A 37 4.82 -18.13 -14.04
C ILE A 37 3.44 -17.50 -14.14
N SER A 38 2.55 -17.89 -13.24
CA SER A 38 1.19 -17.36 -13.14
C SER A 38 0.93 -16.79 -11.75
N VAL A 39 0.32 -15.60 -11.70
CA VAL A 39 -0.05 -14.91 -10.47
C VAL A 39 -1.57 -14.77 -10.40
N TYR A 40 -2.13 -15.02 -9.23
CA TYR A 40 -3.55 -14.94 -8.91
C TYR A 40 -3.74 -13.95 -7.77
N LEU A 41 -4.87 -13.24 -7.75
CA LEU A 41 -5.18 -12.26 -6.71
C LEU A 41 -6.33 -12.74 -5.81
N ASP A 42 -6.20 -12.55 -4.51
CA ASP A 42 -7.27 -12.68 -3.53
C ASP A 42 -8.10 -13.98 -3.72
N ASN A 43 -9.39 -13.86 -4.03
CA ASN A 43 -10.30 -15.00 -4.21
C ASN A 43 -10.09 -15.82 -5.48
N ASP A 44 -9.23 -15.39 -6.40
CA ASP A 44 -8.84 -16.21 -7.56
C ASP A 44 -7.91 -17.39 -7.17
N LEU A 45 -7.65 -17.57 -5.86
CA LEU A 45 -7.00 -18.76 -5.33
C LEU A 45 -7.64 -20.06 -5.83
N PHE A 46 -8.99 -20.12 -5.96
CA PHE A 46 -9.69 -21.30 -6.43
C PHE A 46 -9.41 -21.62 -7.90
N LYS A 47 -9.30 -20.58 -8.74
CA LYS A 47 -8.84 -20.72 -10.12
C LYS A 47 -7.41 -21.25 -10.16
N GLY A 48 -6.53 -20.74 -9.31
CA GLY A 48 -5.15 -21.22 -9.20
C GLY A 48 -5.07 -22.70 -8.82
N ILE A 49 -5.91 -23.16 -7.89
CA ILE A 49 -6.01 -24.56 -7.47
C ILE A 49 -6.53 -25.43 -8.62
N GLU A 50 -7.53 -24.97 -9.38
CA GLU A 50 -8.05 -25.68 -10.56
C GLU A 50 -6.99 -25.77 -11.66
N ASP A 51 -6.34 -24.66 -12.00
CA ASP A 51 -5.27 -24.60 -12.99
C ASP A 51 -4.09 -25.51 -12.61
N HIS A 52 -3.76 -25.64 -11.32
CA HIS A 52 -2.71 -26.54 -10.83
C HIS A 52 -3.06 -28.03 -11.07
N LYS A 53 -4.32 -28.39 -10.87
CA LYS A 53 -4.79 -29.74 -11.18
C LYS A 53 -4.76 -30.04 -12.67
N ASN A 54 -5.17 -29.05 -13.49
CA ASN A 54 -5.28 -29.20 -14.94
C ASN A 54 -3.91 -29.30 -15.63
N ASP A 55 -2.91 -28.56 -15.15
CA ASP A 55 -1.55 -28.58 -15.73
C ASP A 55 -0.59 -29.56 -15.03
N GLY A 56 -1.09 -30.32 -14.05
CA GLY A 56 -0.26 -31.27 -13.28
C GLY A 56 0.88 -30.63 -12.49
N GLY A 57 0.73 -29.33 -12.16
CA GLY A 57 1.75 -28.58 -11.42
C GLY A 57 2.95 -28.14 -12.26
N LEU A 58 2.86 -28.20 -13.59
CA LEU A 58 3.98 -27.83 -14.49
C LEU A 58 4.36 -26.36 -14.43
N LYS A 59 3.40 -25.46 -14.20
CA LYS A 59 3.63 -24.02 -14.11
C LYS A 59 3.73 -23.56 -12.67
N LYS A 60 4.66 -22.65 -12.39
CA LYS A 60 4.79 -22.02 -11.08
C LYS A 60 3.64 -21.04 -10.84
N LYS A 61 3.04 -21.13 -9.68
CA LYS A 61 1.87 -20.33 -9.31
C LYS A 61 2.15 -19.56 -8.02
N PHE A 62 1.73 -18.31 -8.01
CA PHE A 62 1.85 -17.41 -6.88
C PHE A 62 0.47 -16.82 -6.57
N LEU A 63 0.18 -16.63 -5.30
CA LEU A 63 -1.03 -15.96 -4.83
C LEU A 63 -0.65 -14.63 -4.21
N TRP A 64 -1.33 -13.56 -4.58
CA TRP A 64 -1.12 -12.24 -4.00
C TRP A 64 -2.40 -11.73 -3.36
N VAL A 65 -2.39 -11.61 -2.04
CA VAL A 65 -3.49 -11.07 -1.23
C VAL A 65 -3.23 -9.58 -1.02
N ILE A 66 -3.88 -8.76 -1.84
CA ILE A 66 -3.67 -7.31 -1.92
C ILE A 66 -4.59 -6.55 -0.97
N GLU A 67 -5.86 -6.98 -0.86
CA GLU A 67 -6.85 -6.20 -0.13
C GLU A 67 -6.69 -6.32 1.39
N SER A 68 -7.07 -5.24 2.11
CA SER A 68 -7.11 -5.26 3.56
C SER A 68 -8.24 -6.16 4.07
N ARG A 69 -8.15 -6.62 5.33
CA ARG A 69 -9.13 -7.49 6.00
C ARG A 69 -10.59 -7.05 5.82
N LYS A 70 -10.83 -5.76 5.68
CA LYS A 70 -12.18 -5.19 5.52
C LYS A 70 -12.71 -5.28 4.09
N PHE A 71 -11.83 -5.50 3.12
CA PHE A 71 -12.15 -5.42 1.70
C PHE A 71 -11.72 -6.66 0.90
N ASP A 72 -11.14 -7.67 1.55
CA ASP A 72 -10.60 -8.89 0.92
C ASP A 72 -11.67 -9.82 0.33
N GLY A 73 -12.95 -9.50 0.49
CA GLY A 73 -14.06 -10.31 -0.02
C GLY A 73 -14.08 -11.75 0.52
N GLY A 74 -13.46 -11.99 1.68
CA GLY A 74 -13.36 -13.31 2.31
C GLY A 74 -12.14 -14.13 1.85
N ALA A 75 -11.20 -13.55 1.12
CA ALA A 75 -10.01 -14.26 0.63
C ALA A 75 -9.17 -14.85 1.77
N ILE A 76 -9.00 -14.11 2.86
CA ILE A 76 -8.23 -14.57 4.04
C ILE A 76 -8.86 -15.81 4.65
N GLU A 77 -10.18 -15.81 4.82
CA GLU A 77 -10.92 -16.96 5.38
C GLU A 77 -10.89 -18.16 4.43
N ASN A 78 -11.05 -17.91 3.13
CA ASN A 78 -10.95 -18.94 2.09
C ASN A 78 -9.56 -19.59 2.06
N ILE A 79 -8.49 -18.83 2.25
CA ILE A 79 -7.13 -19.36 2.35
C ILE A 79 -7.00 -20.24 3.58
N LYS A 80 -7.47 -19.79 4.77
CA LYS A 80 -7.42 -20.54 6.01
C LYS A 80 -8.20 -21.88 5.91
N ASN A 81 -9.39 -21.85 5.32
CA ASN A 81 -10.26 -23.01 5.16
C ASN A 81 -9.76 -24.02 4.11
N ASN A 82 -8.86 -23.61 3.21
CA ASN A 82 -8.29 -24.45 2.15
C ASN A 82 -6.76 -24.53 2.21
N LEU A 83 -6.18 -24.39 3.40
CA LEU A 83 -4.75 -24.18 3.59
C LEU A 83 -3.89 -25.25 2.92
N ASP A 84 -4.21 -26.54 3.08
CA ASP A 84 -3.44 -27.62 2.45
C ASP A 84 -3.42 -27.52 0.93
N SER A 85 -4.57 -27.22 0.31
CA SER A 85 -4.66 -27.04 -1.15
C SER A 85 -3.90 -25.80 -1.61
N VAL A 86 -3.94 -24.72 -0.83
CA VAL A 86 -3.20 -23.47 -1.12
C VAL A 86 -1.70 -23.73 -1.05
N LEU A 87 -1.22 -24.41 0.00
CA LEU A 87 0.18 -24.74 0.17
C LEU A 87 0.69 -25.74 -0.87
N ALA A 88 -0.15 -26.64 -1.36
CA ALA A 88 0.21 -27.59 -2.43
C ALA A 88 0.28 -26.90 -3.80
N THR A 89 -0.52 -25.84 -4.02
CA THR A 89 -0.67 -25.17 -5.31
C THR A 89 0.36 -24.07 -5.54
N PHE A 90 0.54 -23.20 -4.53
CA PHE A 90 1.31 -21.97 -4.68
C PHE A 90 2.74 -22.13 -4.14
N GLU A 91 3.70 -21.62 -4.90
CA GLU A 91 5.11 -21.56 -4.48
C GLU A 91 5.26 -20.59 -3.31
N GLN A 92 4.65 -19.43 -3.41
CA GLN A 92 4.58 -18.42 -2.36
C GLN A 92 3.21 -17.73 -2.37
N ILE A 93 2.83 -17.22 -1.19
CA ILE A 93 1.64 -16.40 -0.99
C ILE A 93 2.10 -15.05 -0.46
N TRP A 94 1.95 -13.98 -1.26
CA TRP A 94 2.35 -12.63 -0.89
C TRP A 94 1.21 -11.91 -0.19
N THR A 95 1.46 -11.38 0.98
CA THR A 95 0.42 -10.73 1.77
C THR A 95 1.01 -9.75 2.79
N HIS A 96 0.21 -8.79 3.18
CA HIS A 96 0.48 -7.92 4.33
C HIS A 96 -0.35 -8.33 5.56
N ASN A 97 -1.08 -9.45 5.52
CA ASN A 97 -1.92 -9.89 6.62
C ASN A 97 -1.12 -10.73 7.62
N ASP A 98 -0.98 -10.24 8.86
CA ASP A 98 -0.18 -10.87 9.91
C ASP A 98 -0.72 -12.25 10.35
N ASP A 99 -2.06 -12.48 10.33
CA ASP A 99 -2.62 -13.80 10.61
C ASP A 99 -2.15 -14.82 9.57
N LEU A 100 -2.15 -14.46 8.28
CA LEU A 100 -1.68 -15.36 7.22
C LEU A 100 -0.17 -15.58 7.31
N LEU A 101 0.60 -14.53 7.57
CA LEU A 101 2.07 -14.60 7.68
C LEU A 101 2.53 -15.59 8.75
N SER A 102 1.72 -15.78 9.81
CA SER A 102 2.02 -16.70 10.91
C SER A 102 1.77 -18.18 10.58
N LEU A 103 1.02 -18.50 9.50
CA LEU A 103 0.55 -19.86 9.22
C LEU A 103 1.64 -20.78 8.66
N HIS A 104 2.48 -20.28 7.74
CA HIS A 104 3.47 -21.12 7.06
C HIS A 104 4.56 -20.27 6.39
N PRO A 105 5.82 -20.74 6.25
CA PRO A 105 6.92 -19.99 5.60
C PRO A 105 6.71 -19.62 4.13
N LYS A 106 5.76 -20.23 3.41
CA LYS A 106 5.35 -19.84 2.06
C LYS A 106 4.61 -18.50 2.02
N PHE A 107 4.03 -18.06 3.14
CA PHE A 107 3.47 -16.72 3.25
C PHE A 107 4.60 -15.71 3.41
N LYS A 108 4.67 -14.77 2.50
CA LYS A 108 5.72 -13.75 2.43
C LYS A 108 5.10 -12.37 2.60
N TRP A 109 5.71 -11.56 3.45
CA TRP A 109 5.27 -10.20 3.63
C TRP A 109 5.51 -9.35 2.37
N THR A 110 4.53 -8.55 2.02
CA THR A 110 4.63 -7.51 0.98
C THR A 110 3.99 -6.23 1.49
N PRO A 111 4.48 -5.04 1.09
CA PRO A 111 3.71 -3.82 1.28
C PRO A 111 2.32 -3.97 0.68
N ALA A 112 1.31 -3.31 1.26
CA ALA A 112 -0.05 -3.38 0.72
C ALA A 112 -0.15 -2.67 -0.64
N TYR A 113 0.53 -1.51 -0.78
CA TYR A 113 0.54 -0.71 -2.01
C TYR A 113 1.91 -0.02 -2.21
N GLY A 114 2.23 0.33 -3.46
CA GLY A 114 3.30 1.27 -3.78
C GLY A 114 2.83 2.71 -3.62
N SER A 115 3.75 3.68 -3.68
CA SER A 115 3.42 5.10 -3.63
C SER A 115 2.70 5.56 -4.90
N TYR A 116 1.65 6.36 -4.74
CA TYR A 116 0.87 6.94 -5.84
C TYR A 116 1.46 8.27 -6.36
N ILE A 117 2.50 8.78 -5.72
CA ILE A 117 3.21 9.98 -6.16
C ILE A 117 4.00 9.67 -7.43
N LYS A 118 3.76 10.43 -8.48
CA LYS A 118 4.41 10.21 -9.77
C LYS A 118 5.86 10.65 -9.75
N GLU A 119 6.13 11.83 -9.22
CA GLU A 119 7.45 12.43 -9.15
C GLU A 119 7.87 12.61 -7.68
N PHE A 120 8.82 11.78 -7.25
CA PHE A 120 9.37 11.86 -5.90
C PHE A 120 10.28 13.07 -5.76
N GLY A 121 10.18 13.76 -4.61
CA GLY A 121 11.03 14.90 -4.29
C GLY A 121 10.76 15.48 -2.92
N ILE A 122 11.80 15.95 -2.25
CA ILE A 122 11.63 16.80 -1.06
C ILE A 122 11.38 18.21 -1.59
N HIS A 123 10.10 18.58 -1.67
CA HIS A 123 9.66 19.85 -2.24
C HIS A 123 9.75 21.00 -1.23
N PRO A 124 9.94 22.27 -1.70
CA PRO A 124 9.76 23.44 -0.85
C PRO A 124 8.37 23.47 -0.23
N LYS A 125 8.28 23.78 1.05
CA LYS A 125 7.03 23.81 1.80
C LYS A 125 6.57 25.26 2.02
N SER A 126 5.30 25.54 1.76
CA SER A 126 4.68 26.86 1.93
C SER A 126 3.40 26.83 2.77
N LYS A 127 2.95 25.63 3.17
CA LYS A 127 1.71 25.42 3.92
C LYS A 127 1.95 24.45 5.08
N ILE A 128 1.20 24.63 6.16
CA ILE A 128 1.39 23.86 7.38
C ILE A 128 0.85 22.43 7.21
N ALA A 129 -0.46 22.26 7.01
CA ALA A 129 -1.05 20.93 7.07
C ALA A 129 -2.16 20.71 6.05
N SER A 130 -2.23 19.47 5.57
CA SER A 130 -3.29 18.98 4.70
C SER A 130 -3.86 17.64 5.20
N MET A 131 -4.97 17.24 4.60
CA MET A 131 -5.51 15.90 4.71
C MET A 131 -6.15 15.47 3.39
N ILE A 132 -5.75 14.30 2.88
CA ILE A 132 -6.41 13.70 1.72
C ILE A 132 -7.33 12.60 2.21
N THR A 133 -8.63 12.76 2.02
CA THR A 133 -9.65 11.82 2.45
C THR A 133 -10.77 11.70 1.41
N SER A 134 -11.75 10.84 1.66
CA SER A 134 -12.95 10.72 0.84
C SER A 134 -14.18 10.72 1.73
N ASN A 135 -15.35 10.87 1.14
CA ASN A 135 -16.63 10.80 1.84
C ASN A 135 -17.06 9.36 2.23
N LYS A 136 -16.19 8.35 2.04
CA LYS A 136 -16.47 6.97 2.46
C LYS A 136 -16.53 6.86 3.98
N ARG A 137 -17.52 6.08 4.48
CA ARG A 137 -17.76 5.82 5.91
C ARG A 137 -17.98 4.33 6.18
N TRP A 138 -17.16 3.47 5.56
CA TRP A 138 -17.35 2.01 5.60
C TRP A 138 -16.64 1.32 6.77
N THR A 139 -15.65 1.97 7.36
CA THR A 139 -14.88 1.46 8.50
C THR A 139 -14.82 2.51 9.60
N ARG A 140 -14.47 2.09 10.82
CA ARG A 140 -14.25 3.02 11.95
C ARG A 140 -13.18 4.07 11.60
N GLN A 141 -12.11 3.67 10.92
CA GLN A 141 -11.05 4.59 10.52
C GLN A 141 -11.53 5.60 9.47
N HIS A 142 -12.45 5.19 8.59
CA HIS A 142 -13.12 6.12 7.67
C HIS A 142 -13.94 7.18 8.41
N GLU A 143 -14.66 6.78 9.47
CA GLU A 143 -15.45 7.71 10.29
C GLU A 143 -14.52 8.69 11.02
N ILE A 144 -13.52 8.18 11.75
CA ILE A 144 -12.55 9.01 12.47
C ILE A 144 -11.91 10.05 11.55
N ARG A 145 -11.39 9.63 10.40
CA ARG A 145 -10.71 10.56 9.48
C ARG A 145 -11.66 11.59 8.88
N HIS A 146 -12.90 11.17 8.53
CA HIS A 146 -13.90 12.08 8.00
C HIS A 146 -14.33 13.10 9.05
N ASP A 147 -14.64 12.65 10.27
CA ASP A 147 -15.08 13.53 11.35
C ASP A 147 -13.98 14.51 11.77
N PHE A 148 -12.74 14.05 11.86
CA PHE A 148 -11.57 14.90 12.09
C PHE A 148 -11.41 15.95 10.98
N ALA A 149 -11.48 15.52 9.70
CA ALA A 149 -11.37 16.41 8.56
C ALA A 149 -12.45 17.50 8.59
N MET A 150 -13.70 17.14 8.83
CA MET A 150 -14.83 18.09 8.85
C MET A 150 -14.75 19.05 10.04
N ALA A 151 -14.31 18.59 11.20
CA ALA A 151 -14.13 19.43 12.37
C ALA A 151 -12.96 20.44 12.22
N ASN A 152 -12.02 20.19 11.32
CA ASN A 152 -10.81 21.01 11.16
C ASN A 152 -10.64 21.64 9.78
N LYS A 153 -11.64 21.57 8.88
CA LYS A 153 -11.56 22.07 7.48
C LYS A 153 -11.27 23.57 7.35
N ASP A 154 -11.49 24.35 8.39
CA ASP A 154 -11.18 25.77 8.42
C ASP A 154 -9.75 26.07 8.93
N ARG A 155 -9.01 25.03 9.35
CA ARG A 155 -7.66 25.12 9.93
C ARG A 155 -6.61 24.35 9.13
N ILE A 156 -7.02 23.35 8.36
CA ILE A 156 -6.18 22.56 7.45
C ILE A 156 -6.85 22.44 6.08
N ASP A 157 -6.07 22.29 5.04
CA ASP A 157 -6.62 22.06 3.69
C ASP A 157 -7.06 20.58 3.55
N VAL A 158 -8.35 20.36 3.28
CA VAL A 158 -8.92 19.01 3.13
C VAL A 158 -9.27 18.73 1.68
N TYR A 159 -8.72 17.65 1.15
CA TYR A 159 -8.88 17.22 -0.25
C TYR A 159 -9.47 15.83 -0.37
N GLY A 160 -10.02 15.54 -1.55
CA GLY A 160 -10.40 14.22 -1.99
C GLY A 160 -11.83 14.10 -2.49
N ARG A 161 -12.18 12.87 -2.91
CA ARG A 161 -13.45 12.60 -3.59
C ARG A 161 -14.66 12.94 -2.74
N GLY A 162 -15.52 13.78 -3.31
CA GLY A 162 -16.75 14.23 -2.65
C GLY A 162 -16.55 15.29 -1.56
N ILE A 163 -15.34 15.92 -1.50
CA ILE A 163 -15.01 17.04 -0.60
C ILE A 163 -14.44 18.19 -1.44
N SER A 164 -13.16 18.15 -1.73
CA SER A 164 -12.45 19.05 -2.63
C SER A 164 -11.57 18.21 -3.54
N GLU A 165 -12.06 17.91 -4.73
CA GLU A 165 -11.38 17.01 -5.65
C GLU A 165 -10.09 17.62 -6.21
N ILE A 166 -9.04 16.80 -6.29
CA ILE A 166 -7.74 17.16 -6.82
C ILE A 166 -7.35 16.20 -7.94
N PRO A 167 -6.61 16.66 -8.95
CA PRO A 167 -6.24 15.84 -10.10
C PRO A 167 -5.28 14.69 -9.74
N ASN A 168 -4.45 14.89 -8.73
CA ASN A 168 -3.49 13.92 -8.21
C ASN A 168 -3.17 14.24 -6.75
N LYS A 169 -2.52 13.31 -6.04
CA LYS A 169 -2.20 13.47 -4.62
C LYS A 169 -1.09 14.47 -4.35
N GLU A 170 -0.23 14.74 -5.32
CA GLU A 170 0.84 15.74 -5.22
C GLU A 170 0.30 17.11 -4.81
N VAL A 171 -0.87 17.50 -5.33
CA VAL A 171 -1.52 18.78 -4.98
C VAL A 171 -1.79 18.92 -3.48
N GLY A 172 -2.14 17.83 -2.83
CA GLY A 172 -2.45 17.82 -1.40
C GLY A 172 -1.22 17.55 -0.51
N LEU A 173 -0.02 17.36 -1.07
CA LEU A 173 1.15 16.92 -0.30
C LEU A 173 2.39 17.77 -0.54
N LYS A 174 2.77 18.06 -1.79
CA LYS A 174 4.09 18.63 -2.12
C LYS A 174 4.37 19.96 -1.43
N ASP A 175 3.37 20.81 -1.27
CA ASP A 175 3.51 22.14 -0.67
C ASP A 175 3.32 22.15 0.86
N TYR A 176 2.95 21.00 1.47
CA TYR A 176 2.59 20.88 2.87
C TYR A 176 3.71 20.28 3.71
N MET A 177 3.97 20.90 4.87
CA MET A 177 4.91 20.40 5.87
C MET A 177 4.41 19.11 6.50
N PHE A 178 3.11 19.03 6.80
CA PHE A 178 2.46 17.89 7.44
C PHE A 178 1.24 17.43 6.64
N SER A 179 0.90 16.14 6.72
CA SER A 179 -0.35 15.63 6.19
C SER A 179 -0.92 14.52 7.06
N PHE A 180 -2.22 14.59 7.34
CA PHE A 180 -2.91 13.55 8.10
C PHE A 180 -3.13 12.32 7.22
N ALA A 181 -2.42 11.24 7.54
CA ALA A 181 -2.46 9.97 6.84
C ALA A 181 -3.12 8.91 7.72
N VAL A 182 -4.38 8.58 7.43
CA VAL A 182 -5.19 7.62 8.22
C VAL A 182 -5.44 6.38 7.38
N GLU A 183 -4.96 5.23 7.85
CA GLU A 183 -5.17 3.95 7.18
C GLU A 183 -6.62 3.47 7.25
N ASN A 184 -7.01 2.57 6.36
CA ASN A 184 -8.36 2.00 6.34
C ASN A 184 -8.57 0.94 7.43
N ASP A 185 -7.48 0.35 7.93
CA ASP A 185 -7.44 -0.68 8.96
C ASP A 185 -6.15 -0.54 9.79
N THR A 186 -6.02 -1.27 10.90
CA THR A 186 -4.84 -1.24 11.76
C THR A 186 -4.48 -2.64 12.22
N TYR A 187 -3.34 -3.16 11.75
CA TYR A 187 -2.68 -4.38 12.20
C TYR A 187 -1.17 -4.30 11.91
N ASP A 188 -0.38 -5.13 12.56
CA ASP A 188 1.07 -4.91 12.72
C ASP A 188 1.84 -4.76 11.40
N THR A 189 1.43 -5.45 10.36
CA THR A 189 2.15 -5.52 9.08
C THR A 189 1.56 -4.64 7.97
N TYR A 190 0.57 -3.77 8.32
CA TYR A 190 -0.20 -3.01 7.35
C TYR A 190 0.13 -1.51 7.34
N PHE A 191 0.69 -1.06 6.27
CA PHE A 191 0.75 0.35 5.87
C PHE A 191 0.56 0.44 4.34
N THR A 192 0.15 1.59 3.86
CA THR A 192 -0.24 1.76 2.47
C THR A 192 0.41 2.99 1.83
N GLU A 193 -0.02 3.27 0.60
CA GLU A 193 0.37 4.48 -0.11
C GLU A 193 0.19 5.77 0.69
N LYS A 194 -0.67 5.78 1.72
CA LYS A 194 -0.97 7.03 2.46
C LYS A 194 0.24 7.59 3.19
N ILE A 195 0.98 6.74 3.89
CA ILE A 195 2.22 7.17 4.55
C ILE A 195 3.37 7.28 3.54
N LEU A 196 3.42 6.38 2.54
CA LEU A 196 4.44 6.38 1.50
C LEU A 196 4.40 7.68 0.67
N ASP A 197 3.20 8.15 0.33
CA ASP A 197 3.00 9.39 -0.44
C ASP A 197 3.51 10.63 0.33
N CYS A 198 3.36 10.65 1.66
CA CYS A 198 3.95 11.69 2.49
C CYS A 198 5.47 11.68 2.40
N PHE A 199 6.12 10.53 2.59
CA PHE A 199 7.57 10.43 2.52
C PHE A 199 8.11 10.74 1.12
N ALA A 200 7.40 10.30 0.07
CA ALA A 200 7.76 10.55 -1.33
C ALA A 200 7.76 12.03 -1.71
N THR A 201 7.07 12.88 -0.95
CA THR A 201 6.98 14.33 -1.18
C THR A 201 7.75 15.17 -0.14
N GLY A 202 8.45 14.54 0.80
CA GLY A 202 9.12 15.20 1.92
C GLY A 202 8.14 15.84 2.91
N THR A 203 6.93 15.29 3.03
CA THR A 203 5.89 15.71 3.97
C THR A 203 5.92 14.82 5.21
N ILE A 204 5.83 15.38 6.41
CA ILE A 204 5.74 14.59 7.64
C ILE A 204 4.31 14.06 7.79
N PRO A 205 4.11 12.73 7.87
CA PRO A 205 2.81 12.16 8.12
C PRO A 205 2.40 12.37 9.60
N VAL A 206 1.19 12.89 9.81
CA VAL A 206 0.44 12.76 11.06
C VAL A 206 -0.38 11.48 10.92
N TYR A 207 0.15 10.38 11.45
CA TYR A 207 -0.19 9.03 11.01
C TYR A 207 -1.09 8.28 12.01
N MET A 208 -2.16 7.70 11.49
CA MET A 208 -3.00 6.73 12.17
C MET A 208 -3.00 5.41 11.41
N GLY A 209 -2.28 4.44 11.94
CA GLY A 209 -2.10 3.10 11.40
C GLY A 209 -1.26 2.27 12.37
N THR A 210 -0.55 1.26 11.86
CA THR A 210 0.31 0.44 12.71
C THR A 210 1.50 1.23 13.27
N LYS A 211 1.78 1.02 14.55
CA LYS A 211 3.01 1.54 15.16
C LYS A 211 4.27 0.78 14.70
N LYS A 212 4.11 -0.43 14.15
CA LYS A 212 5.20 -1.23 13.58
C LYS A 212 5.80 -0.62 12.30
N VAL A 213 5.19 0.43 11.75
CA VAL A 213 5.75 1.19 10.63
C VAL A 213 7.16 1.73 10.94
N VAL A 214 7.53 1.88 12.21
CA VAL A 214 8.87 2.28 12.64
C VAL A 214 9.95 1.22 12.38
N ASP A 215 9.57 -0.02 12.14
CA ASP A 215 10.49 -1.08 11.73
C ASP A 215 11.00 -0.87 10.28
N TYR A 216 10.28 -0.05 9.50
CA TYR A 216 10.56 0.25 8.09
C TYR A 216 11.07 1.67 7.87
N PHE A 217 10.61 2.63 8.68
CA PHE A 217 10.85 4.06 8.52
C PHE A 217 11.38 4.69 9.81
N ASN A 218 12.05 5.81 9.67
CA ASN A 218 12.56 6.59 10.80
C ASN A 218 11.39 7.22 11.57
N SER A 219 11.24 6.83 12.83
CA SER A 219 10.16 7.28 13.72
C SER A 219 10.16 8.77 13.98
N ASP A 220 11.34 9.43 13.93
CA ASP A 220 11.44 10.87 14.15
C ASP A 220 10.75 11.68 13.04
N GLY A 221 10.58 11.11 11.87
CA GLY A 221 9.82 11.68 10.75
C GLY A 221 8.35 11.28 10.73
N ILE A 222 7.78 10.77 11.82
CA ILE A 222 6.38 10.34 11.94
C ILE A 222 5.77 10.96 13.19
N ILE A 223 4.60 11.56 13.08
CA ILE A 223 3.79 12.01 14.23
C ILE A 223 2.60 11.06 14.33
N PHE A 224 2.46 10.35 15.46
CA PHE A 224 1.33 9.44 15.63
C PHE A 224 0.06 10.18 16.04
N PHE A 225 -1.05 9.73 15.50
CA PHE A 225 -2.39 10.30 15.64
C PHE A 225 -3.38 9.21 16.07
N ASP A 226 -4.29 9.50 16.97
CA ASP A 226 -5.25 8.55 17.54
C ASP A 226 -6.74 8.91 17.29
N GLY A 227 -6.97 9.97 16.49
CA GLY A 227 -8.30 10.52 16.22
C GLY A 227 -8.50 11.92 16.81
N THR A 228 -7.63 12.34 17.74
CA THR A 228 -7.57 13.69 18.30
C THR A 228 -6.18 14.28 18.12
N PHE A 229 -6.08 15.57 17.87
CA PHE A 229 -4.78 16.22 17.67
C PHE A 229 -4.85 17.73 17.92
N ASP A 230 -3.89 18.26 18.67
CA ASP A 230 -3.72 19.70 18.81
C ASP A 230 -2.93 20.25 17.62
N LEU A 231 -3.64 20.91 16.70
CA LEU A 231 -3.04 21.48 15.49
C LEU A 231 -2.00 22.58 15.77
N SER A 232 -2.00 23.19 16.96
CA SER A 232 -1.00 24.20 17.32
C SER A 232 0.41 23.65 17.47
N LEU A 233 0.55 22.32 17.59
CA LEU A 233 1.83 21.62 17.61
C LEU A 233 2.50 21.54 16.22
N LEU A 234 1.75 21.72 15.13
CA LEU A 234 2.28 21.68 13.78
C LEU A 234 2.84 23.05 13.40
N THR A 235 4.14 23.24 13.62
CA THR A 235 4.82 24.50 13.33
C THR A 235 5.93 24.32 12.29
N GLU A 236 6.33 25.42 11.69
CA GLU A 236 7.46 25.45 10.76
C GLU A 236 8.75 25.01 11.45
N GLU A 237 8.98 25.44 12.70
CA GLU A 237 10.13 25.05 13.50
C GLU A 237 10.17 23.53 13.72
N LEU A 238 9.02 22.92 14.03
CA LEU A 238 8.94 21.47 14.19
C LEU A 238 9.32 20.78 12.90
N TYR A 239 8.79 21.22 11.75
CA TYR A 239 9.11 20.63 10.45
C TYR A 239 10.61 20.68 10.17
N PHE A 240 11.24 21.85 10.29
CA PHE A 240 12.66 21.99 9.99
C PHE A 240 13.56 21.27 11.01
N SER A 241 13.12 21.09 12.24
CA SER A 241 13.84 20.28 13.24
C SER A 241 13.91 18.80 12.87
N LYS A 242 13.06 18.33 11.96
CA LYS A 242 12.95 16.92 11.52
C LYS A 242 13.62 16.63 10.17
N MET A 243 14.37 17.57 9.59
CA MET A 243 14.92 17.44 8.23
C MET A 243 15.77 16.19 7.99
N GLU A 244 16.53 15.72 8.98
CA GLU A 244 17.32 14.49 8.85
C GLU A 244 16.41 13.26 8.73
N ALA A 245 15.35 13.18 9.53
CA ALA A 245 14.39 12.09 9.45
C ALA A 245 13.55 12.15 8.17
N ILE A 246 13.22 13.35 7.67
CA ILE A 246 12.55 13.54 6.38
C ILE A 246 13.42 12.98 5.25
N LYS A 247 14.70 13.31 5.21
CA LYS A 247 15.65 12.80 4.20
C LYS A 247 15.79 11.28 4.29
N ASP A 248 15.97 10.73 5.49
CA ASP A 248 16.09 9.28 5.71
C ASP A 248 14.82 8.55 5.24
N ASN A 249 13.62 9.05 5.57
CA ASN A 249 12.37 8.45 5.10
C ASN A 249 12.17 8.61 3.60
N TYR A 250 12.61 9.72 3.01
CA TYR A 250 12.61 9.91 1.57
C TYR A 250 13.51 8.89 0.86
N GLU A 251 14.69 8.58 1.38
CA GLU A 251 15.56 7.53 0.83
C GLU A 251 14.92 6.14 0.98
N ARG A 252 14.36 5.85 2.15
CA ARG A 252 13.72 4.55 2.42
C ARG A 252 12.50 4.29 1.55
N VAL A 253 11.71 5.32 1.22
CA VAL A 253 10.47 5.15 0.43
C VAL A 253 10.75 4.82 -1.05
N GLN A 254 11.96 5.09 -1.57
CA GLN A 254 12.31 4.85 -2.98
C GLN A 254 12.01 3.40 -3.40
N LYS A 255 12.31 2.43 -2.55
CA LYS A 255 12.08 1.01 -2.83
C LYS A 255 10.60 0.62 -2.92
N TYR A 256 9.68 1.46 -2.39
CA TYR A 256 8.23 1.24 -2.46
C TYR A 256 7.56 2.06 -3.58
N SER A 257 8.35 2.55 -4.52
CA SER A 257 7.84 3.37 -5.63
C SER A 257 6.86 2.61 -6.53
N VAL A 258 7.19 1.34 -6.86
CA VAL A 258 6.36 0.45 -7.68
C VAL A 258 6.33 -0.92 -7.01
N LEU A 259 5.16 -1.35 -6.55
CA LEU A 259 5.03 -2.58 -5.78
C LEU A 259 5.32 -3.84 -6.60
N ASP A 260 4.95 -3.83 -7.88
CA ASP A 260 5.23 -4.93 -8.80
C ASP A 260 6.74 -5.19 -8.95
N ASP A 261 7.53 -4.14 -9.09
CA ASP A 261 8.99 -4.22 -9.18
C ASP A 261 9.58 -4.68 -7.83
N TRP A 262 9.04 -4.19 -6.71
CA TRP A 262 9.43 -4.63 -5.37
C TRP A 262 9.22 -6.15 -5.19
N ILE A 263 8.07 -6.68 -5.61
CA ILE A 263 7.77 -8.12 -5.55
C ILE A 263 8.75 -8.90 -6.43
N PHE A 264 9.03 -8.40 -7.62
CA PHE A 264 9.98 -9.04 -8.52
C PHE A 264 11.38 -9.15 -7.89
N GLU A 265 11.91 -8.07 -7.37
CA GLU A 265 13.24 -8.02 -6.75
C GLU A 265 13.38 -8.90 -5.51
N ASN A 266 12.31 -8.99 -4.70
CA ASN A 266 12.37 -9.71 -3.43
C ASN A 266 11.93 -11.18 -3.54
N TYR A 267 11.11 -11.56 -4.53
CA TYR A 267 10.49 -12.89 -4.54
C TYR A 267 10.48 -13.60 -5.88
N LEU A 268 10.56 -12.91 -7.01
CA LEU A 268 10.42 -13.55 -8.31
C LEU A 268 11.75 -13.74 -9.06
N ILE A 269 12.77 -12.99 -8.71
CA ILE A 269 14.05 -13.01 -9.42
C ILE A 269 14.70 -14.41 -9.47
N GLU A 270 14.46 -15.24 -8.46
CA GLU A 270 15.01 -16.60 -8.38
C GLU A 270 14.25 -17.63 -9.25
N TYR A 271 13.08 -17.22 -9.80
CA TYR A 271 12.20 -18.09 -10.59
C TYR A 271 12.28 -17.83 -12.10
N VAL A 272 13.08 -16.85 -12.55
CA VAL A 272 13.16 -16.40 -13.94
C VAL A 272 14.54 -16.59 -14.57
#